data_860139d3fce8cc34db2177f94e53cd1d
#
_entry.id   860139d3fce8cc34db2177f94e53cd1d
#
_cell.length_a   1.000
_cell.length_b   1.000
_cell.length_c   1.000
_cell.angle_alpha   90.00
_cell.angle_beta   90.00
_cell.angle_gamma   90.00
#
_symmetry.space_group_name_H-M   'P 1'
#
loop_
_entity.id
_entity.type
_entity.pdbx_description
1 polymer ?
#
loop_
_entity_poly.entity_id
_entity_poly.type
_entity_poly.pdbx_seq_one_letter_code
_entity_poly.pdbx_strand_id
1 'polypeptide(L)'
;MFFSRLALPLGIIIGDMKKLLSLVLLLALAIQASAFTYKEGRSTLGPYPTDRVVRTFPDSLTPVFVNHVSRHGSRYPAGSYFTLLMKRALDRADSLNTITPLGRRLLAEVDAVVASSEGRWGQLDSIGEAEHRCIAARLYRACPQLLDSARVVALSSSSPRSVMSMYSFVHQLSKMARHIDITAMSGERFSPLMRNFDLDEEYKAYRKDSSYLNTYGRFLAKNVTIDPLLRVLGENYPLDYDEAQNLAMAEYYVMAGMDAMGQESDPSAYFTLKEYRQLWSVYNFREYLLYSANTLSSRPAEIAAPLLLDLVQTADSVVSGKLHAAAKLRFGHAETMMPLLALMRVPGCSYLTNYFDTVADNWHAYATVPMACNLQMTLFRSGSGRIYARVDLNERPVRLLPGQTSDYVLWDELRVHLLELLPVE
;
A
#
# COMPACT_ATOMS: atom_id res chain seq x y z
N MET A 1 -19.60 -7.97 -75.53
CA MET A 1 -19.85 -8.49 -74.19
C MET A 1 -18.50 -8.78 -73.52
N PHE A 2 -17.96 -7.83 -72.74
CA PHE A 2 -16.69 -8.00 -72.04
C PHE A 2 -16.97 -8.02 -70.50
N PHE A 3 -16.73 -9.17 -69.89
CA PHE A 3 -16.68 -9.31 -68.47
C PHE A 3 -15.22 -9.13 -68.01
N SER A 4 -14.86 -7.97 -67.51
CA SER A 4 -13.59 -7.78 -66.83
C SER A 4 -13.74 -8.21 -65.33
N ARG A 5 -13.10 -9.33 -64.98
CA ARG A 5 -12.93 -9.73 -63.56
C ARG A 5 -11.88 -8.83 -62.91
N LEU A 6 -12.29 -7.99 -61.98
CA LEU A 6 -11.37 -7.36 -61.04
C LEU A 6 -10.87 -8.43 -60.05
N ALA A 7 -9.65 -8.88 -60.24
CA ALA A 7 -8.93 -9.68 -59.25
C ALA A 7 -8.19 -8.69 -58.34
N LEU A 8 -8.64 -8.52 -57.12
CA LEU A 8 -7.87 -7.80 -56.05
C LEU A 8 -6.57 -8.58 -55.78
N PRO A 9 -5.41 -7.92 -55.69
CA PRO A 9 -4.14 -8.59 -55.49
C PRO A 9 -4.09 -9.27 -54.11
N LEU A 10 -3.84 -10.58 -54.12
CA LEU A 10 -3.76 -11.44 -52.90
C LEU A 10 -2.81 -10.91 -51.82
N GLY A 11 -1.80 -10.12 -52.19
CA GLY A 11 -0.83 -9.50 -51.28
C GLY A 11 -1.39 -8.43 -50.32
N ILE A 12 -2.48 -7.72 -50.73
CA ILE A 12 -3.13 -6.69 -49.91
C ILE A 12 -3.94 -7.36 -48.81
N ILE A 13 -4.65 -8.44 -49.13
CA ILE A 13 -5.47 -9.21 -48.17
C ILE A 13 -4.59 -9.87 -47.08
N ILE A 14 -3.42 -10.40 -47.44
CA ILE A 14 -2.47 -11.03 -46.51
C ILE A 14 -1.81 -9.98 -45.58
N GLY A 15 -1.53 -8.78 -46.13
CA GLY A 15 -0.97 -7.66 -45.33
C GLY A 15 -1.93 -7.17 -44.26
N ASP A 16 -3.22 -7.03 -44.61
CA ASP A 16 -4.25 -6.56 -43.69
C ASP A 16 -4.65 -7.65 -42.67
N MET A 17 -4.65 -8.92 -43.04
CA MET A 17 -4.81 -10.03 -42.08
C MET A 17 -3.67 -10.10 -41.06
N LYS A 18 -2.42 -9.88 -41.47
CA LYS A 18 -1.27 -9.83 -40.51
C LYS A 18 -1.37 -8.65 -39.54
N LYS A 19 -1.80 -7.49 -40.04
CA LYS A 19 -2.05 -6.31 -39.19
C LYS A 19 -3.22 -6.56 -38.23
N LEU A 20 -4.30 -7.16 -38.68
CA LEU A 20 -5.44 -7.51 -37.84
C LEU A 20 -5.05 -8.56 -36.81
N LEU A 21 -4.27 -9.58 -37.17
CA LEU A 21 -3.76 -10.59 -36.23
C LEU A 21 -2.81 -9.97 -35.19
N SER A 22 -1.93 -9.04 -35.60
CA SER A 22 -1.04 -8.31 -34.71
C SER A 22 -1.83 -7.38 -33.80
N LEU A 23 -2.91 -6.75 -34.27
CA LEU A 23 -3.78 -5.90 -33.46
C LEU A 23 -4.58 -6.74 -32.45
N VAL A 24 -5.09 -7.90 -32.86
CA VAL A 24 -5.78 -8.85 -31.97
C VAL A 24 -4.82 -9.46 -30.95
N LEU A 25 -3.57 -9.74 -31.32
CA LEU A 25 -2.53 -10.21 -30.39
C LEU A 25 -2.10 -9.11 -29.42
N LEU A 26 -1.99 -7.87 -29.90
CA LEU A 26 -1.72 -6.69 -29.07
C LEU A 26 -2.91 -6.36 -28.14
N LEU A 27 -4.16 -6.50 -28.64
CA LEU A 27 -5.34 -6.42 -27.78
C LEU A 27 -5.41 -7.59 -26.78
N ALA A 28 -5.08 -8.82 -27.19
CA ALA A 28 -5.03 -9.97 -26.30
C ALA A 28 -3.91 -9.86 -25.27
N LEU A 29 -2.77 -9.25 -25.62
CA LEU A 29 -1.69 -8.90 -24.69
C LEU A 29 -2.04 -7.71 -23.79
N ALA A 30 -2.83 -6.74 -24.26
CA ALA A 30 -3.34 -5.63 -23.47
C ALA A 30 -4.50 -6.05 -22.52
N ILE A 31 -5.22 -7.13 -22.87
CA ILE A 31 -6.26 -7.76 -22.01
C ILE A 31 -5.65 -8.70 -20.97
N GLN A 32 -4.36 -8.89 -20.92
CA GLN A 32 -3.66 -9.31 -19.71
C GLN A 32 -3.50 -8.11 -18.75
N ALA A 33 -4.57 -7.35 -18.51
CA ALA A 33 -4.81 -6.77 -17.20
C ALA A 33 -4.72 -7.96 -16.24
N SER A 34 -3.70 -7.98 -15.36
CA SER A 34 -3.42 -9.14 -14.52
C SER A 34 -4.72 -9.52 -13.82
N ALA A 35 -5.20 -10.73 -14.07
CA ALA A 35 -6.42 -11.20 -13.45
C ALA A 35 -6.20 -11.11 -11.94
N PHE A 36 -7.16 -10.51 -11.21
CA PHE A 36 -7.11 -10.43 -9.74
C PHE A 36 -6.77 -11.80 -9.14
N THR A 37 -5.87 -11.82 -8.17
CA THR A 37 -5.37 -13.03 -7.53
C THR A 37 -5.67 -13.02 -6.03
N TYR A 38 -5.63 -14.19 -5.39
CA TYR A 38 -5.73 -14.28 -3.92
C TYR A 38 -4.63 -13.50 -3.20
N LYS A 39 -3.44 -13.36 -3.80
CA LYS A 39 -2.36 -12.56 -3.25
C LYS A 39 -2.71 -11.07 -3.21
N GLU A 40 -3.30 -10.57 -4.27
CA GLU A 40 -3.77 -9.17 -4.36
C GLU A 40 -4.92 -8.90 -3.39
N GLY A 41 -5.77 -9.89 -3.17
CA GLY A 41 -6.86 -9.82 -2.20
C GLY A 41 -6.43 -9.67 -0.74
N ARG A 42 -5.13 -9.83 -0.41
CA ARG A 42 -4.61 -9.48 0.92
C ARG A 42 -4.60 -7.96 1.18
N SER A 43 -4.75 -7.15 0.13
CA SER A 43 -4.77 -5.70 0.21
C SER A 43 -3.58 -5.13 0.99
N THR A 44 -3.82 -4.15 1.87
CA THR A 44 -2.80 -3.57 2.76
C THR A 44 -2.34 -4.52 3.88
N LEU A 45 -2.95 -5.70 4.02
CA LEU A 45 -2.60 -6.70 5.02
C LEU A 45 -1.46 -7.65 4.55
N GLY A 46 -1.15 -7.66 3.25
CA GLY A 46 -0.09 -8.49 2.69
C GLY A 46 1.32 -7.98 3.04
N PRO A 47 2.31 -8.92 3.18
CA PRO A 47 3.70 -8.57 3.43
C PRO A 47 4.34 -7.81 2.26
N TYR A 48 5.49 -7.18 2.53
CA TYR A 48 6.26 -6.45 1.52
C TYR A 48 6.74 -7.38 0.41
N PRO A 49 6.73 -6.96 -0.86
CA PRO A 49 7.21 -7.76 -1.97
C PRO A 49 8.67 -8.15 -1.83
N THR A 50 8.99 -9.43 -2.07
CA THR A 50 10.35 -9.99 -1.94
C THR A 50 11.20 -9.86 -3.21
N ASP A 51 10.59 -9.50 -4.34
CA ASP A 51 11.19 -9.40 -5.68
C ASP A 51 11.96 -8.08 -5.92
N ARG A 52 12.26 -7.33 -4.87
CA ARG A 52 12.96 -6.05 -4.99
C ARG A 52 14.45 -6.23 -5.15
N VAL A 53 15.00 -5.52 -6.12
CA VAL A 53 16.44 -5.53 -6.43
C VAL A 53 17.11 -4.22 -5.98
N VAL A 54 18.44 -4.25 -5.85
CA VAL A 54 19.22 -3.05 -5.58
C VAL A 54 19.13 -2.11 -6.77
N ARG A 55 18.79 -0.84 -6.51
CA ARG A 55 18.72 0.19 -7.54
C ARG A 55 20.10 0.61 -7.99
N THR A 56 20.22 0.93 -9.25
CA THR A 56 21.41 1.54 -9.83
C THR A 56 21.09 2.95 -10.29
N PHE A 57 22.06 3.83 -10.24
CA PHE A 57 21.95 5.22 -10.64
C PHE A 57 22.98 5.54 -11.73
N PRO A 58 22.72 6.51 -12.64
CA PRO A 58 23.68 6.92 -13.65
C PRO A 58 24.95 7.51 -13.02
N ASP A 59 26.12 7.20 -13.57
CA ASP A 59 27.41 7.73 -13.09
C ASP A 59 27.51 9.27 -13.17
N SER A 60 26.70 9.89 -14.02
CA SER A 60 26.60 11.36 -14.15
C SER A 60 25.85 12.04 -13.01
N LEU A 61 25.22 11.28 -12.11
CA LEU A 61 24.40 11.76 -11.00
C LEU A 61 24.90 11.19 -9.67
N THR A 62 25.44 12.05 -8.82
CA THR A 62 25.90 11.66 -7.48
C THR A 62 24.74 11.84 -6.48
N PRO A 63 24.30 10.81 -5.76
CA PRO A 63 23.29 10.95 -4.71
C PRO A 63 23.83 11.83 -3.57
N VAL A 64 23.03 12.80 -3.13
CA VAL A 64 23.39 13.76 -2.08
C VAL A 64 22.46 13.73 -0.87
N PHE A 65 21.25 13.18 -1.03
CA PHE A 65 20.30 13.08 0.07
C PHE A 65 19.18 12.06 -0.22
N VAL A 66 18.71 11.37 0.83
CA VAL A 66 17.54 10.48 0.77
C VAL A 66 16.46 10.96 1.74
N ASN A 67 15.31 11.29 1.21
CA ASN A 67 14.08 11.59 1.95
C ASN A 67 13.20 10.33 1.93
N HIS A 68 12.99 9.68 3.08
CA HIS A 68 12.30 8.39 3.17
C HIS A 68 11.09 8.50 4.10
N VAL A 69 9.95 7.99 3.64
CA VAL A 69 8.76 7.76 4.46
C VAL A 69 8.35 6.30 4.32
N SER A 70 8.06 5.64 5.42
CA SER A 70 7.71 4.22 5.43
C SER A 70 6.55 3.92 6.36
N ARG A 71 5.74 2.96 5.98
CA ARG A 71 4.82 2.24 6.86
C ARG A 71 5.60 1.27 7.73
N HIS A 72 5.10 0.94 8.93
CA HIS A 72 5.61 -0.19 9.72
C HIS A 72 5.55 -1.50 8.91
N GLY A 73 6.40 -2.46 9.25
CA GLY A 73 6.46 -3.78 8.63
C GLY A 73 5.29 -4.71 8.99
N SER A 74 5.37 -5.93 8.50
CA SER A 74 4.45 -7.03 8.78
C SER A 74 4.28 -7.24 10.30
N ARG A 75 3.06 -7.58 10.72
CA ARG A 75 2.65 -7.55 12.13
C ARG A 75 1.54 -8.54 12.43
N TYR A 76 1.37 -8.86 13.69
CA TYR A 76 0.17 -9.50 14.21
C TYR A 76 -1.08 -8.64 13.92
N PRO A 77 -2.31 -9.24 13.91
CA PRO A 77 -3.54 -8.49 13.66
C PRO A 77 -3.59 -7.21 14.51
N ALA A 78 -4.09 -6.11 13.92
CA ALA A 78 -4.07 -4.79 14.57
C ALA A 78 -4.78 -4.75 15.92
N GLY A 79 -5.77 -5.61 16.08
CA GLY A 79 -6.54 -5.84 17.29
C GLY A 79 -7.23 -7.20 17.22
N SER A 80 -7.76 -7.67 18.33
CA SER A 80 -8.36 -8.98 18.47
C SER A 80 -9.78 -9.10 17.89
N TYR A 81 -10.45 -7.98 17.58
CA TYR A 81 -11.89 -7.95 17.33
C TYR A 81 -12.36 -8.96 16.25
N PHE A 82 -11.86 -8.86 15.03
CA PHE A 82 -12.29 -9.74 13.93
C PHE A 82 -11.90 -11.20 14.15
N THR A 83 -10.69 -11.44 14.65
CA THR A 83 -10.22 -12.80 14.94
C THR A 83 -11.07 -13.48 16.02
N LEU A 84 -11.35 -12.77 17.12
CA LEU A 84 -12.19 -13.29 18.20
C LEU A 84 -13.67 -13.36 17.81
N LEU A 85 -14.15 -12.49 16.91
CA LEU A 85 -15.49 -12.56 16.36
C LEU A 85 -15.65 -13.87 15.57
N MET A 86 -14.72 -14.16 14.67
CA MET A 86 -14.73 -15.40 13.88
C MET A 86 -14.57 -16.63 14.77
N LYS A 87 -13.65 -16.61 15.74
CA LYS A 87 -13.49 -17.69 16.71
C LYS A 87 -14.80 -18.01 17.43
N ARG A 88 -15.47 -17.00 18.01
CA ARG A 88 -16.75 -17.22 18.73
C ARG A 88 -17.84 -17.84 17.85
N ALA A 89 -17.90 -17.43 16.56
CA ALA A 89 -18.87 -17.99 15.63
C ALA A 89 -18.59 -19.48 15.34
N LEU A 90 -17.31 -19.82 15.13
CA LEU A 90 -16.87 -21.20 14.89
C LEU A 90 -17.08 -22.08 16.13
N ASP A 91 -16.72 -21.62 17.33
CA ASP A 91 -16.96 -22.32 18.60
C ASP A 91 -18.46 -22.56 18.81
N ARG A 92 -19.32 -21.57 18.51
CA ARG A 92 -20.77 -21.69 18.58
C ARG A 92 -21.29 -22.71 17.57
N ALA A 93 -20.79 -22.68 16.33
CA ALA A 93 -21.18 -23.64 15.30
C ALA A 93 -20.79 -25.08 15.69
N ASP A 94 -19.64 -25.28 16.33
CA ASP A 94 -19.22 -26.58 16.86
C ASP A 94 -20.14 -27.06 18.00
N SER A 95 -20.45 -26.16 18.93
CA SER A 95 -21.36 -26.47 20.06
C SER A 95 -22.78 -26.82 19.59
N LEU A 96 -23.25 -26.21 18.50
CA LEU A 96 -24.56 -26.48 17.89
C LEU A 96 -24.55 -27.68 16.94
N ASN A 97 -23.39 -28.31 16.70
CA ASN A 97 -23.16 -29.34 15.70
C ASN A 97 -23.55 -28.93 14.28
N THR A 98 -23.41 -27.65 13.93
CA THR A 98 -23.61 -27.12 12.58
C THR A 98 -22.32 -26.98 11.80
N ILE A 99 -21.15 -26.88 12.50
CA ILE A 99 -19.84 -26.64 11.89
C ILE A 99 -19.50 -27.74 10.87
N THR A 100 -19.03 -27.32 9.70
CA THR A 100 -18.63 -28.25 8.65
C THR A 100 -17.20 -28.76 8.88
N PRO A 101 -16.74 -29.81 8.17
CA PRO A 101 -15.32 -30.21 8.19
C PRO A 101 -14.38 -29.07 7.79
N LEU A 102 -14.77 -28.21 6.83
CA LEU A 102 -14.03 -27.02 6.42
C LEU A 102 -13.98 -25.99 7.56
N GLY A 103 -15.11 -25.79 8.26
CA GLY A 103 -15.18 -24.91 9.43
C GLY A 103 -14.29 -25.38 10.58
N ARG A 104 -14.15 -26.70 10.83
CA ARG A 104 -13.21 -27.22 11.83
C ARG A 104 -11.75 -26.94 11.46
N ARG A 105 -11.42 -27.00 10.16
CA ARG A 105 -10.09 -26.57 9.67
C ARG A 105 -9.86 -25.09 9.94
N LEU A 106 -10.83 -24.22 9.59
CA LEU A 106 -10.74 -22.78 9.85
C LEU A 106 -10.63 -22.49 11.35
N LEU A 107 -11.37 -23.20 12.21
CA LEU A 107 -11.27 -23.06 13.67
C LEU A 107 -9.84 -23.31 14.16
N ALA A 108 -9.19 -24.38 13.69
CA ALA A 108 -7.80 -24.68 14.06
C ALA A 108 -6.83 -23.57 13.58
N GLU A 109 -7.04 -23.02 12.38
CA GLU A 109 -6.23 -21.91 11.86
C GLU A 109 -6.47 -20.62 12.68
N VAL A 110 -7.72 -20.31 13.03
CA VAL A 110 -8.09 -19.16 13.89
C VAL A 110 -7.51 -19.31 15.29
N ASP A 111 -7.54 -20.52 15.86
CA ASP A 111 -6.93 -20.82 17.17
C ASP A 111 -5.41 -20.58 17.14
N ALA A 112 -4.74 -20.97 16.05
CA ALA A 112 -3.31 -20.69 15.86
C ALA A 112 -3.03 -19.18 15.78
N VAL A 113 -3.88 -18.41 15.08
CA VAL A 113 -3.78 -16.94 15.04
C VAL A 113 -3.96 -16.33 16.42
N VAL A 114 -4.97 -16.79 17.20
CA VAL A 114 -5.21 -16.31 18.57
C VAL A 114 -4.01 -16.63 19.46
N ALA A 115 -3.55 -17.88 19.49
CA ALA A 115 -2.44 -18.31 20.33
C ALA A 115 -1.14 -17.56 20.02
N SER A 116 -0.85 -17.34 18.73
CA SER A 116 0.35 -16.59 18.32
C SER A 116 0.24 -15.09 18.58
N SER A 117 -0.98 -14.54 18.66
CA SER A 117 -1.22 -13.10 18.83
C SER A 117 -1.45 -12.70 20.29
N GLU A 118 -1.63 -13.61 21.21
CA GLU A 118 -1.87 -13.31 22.63
C GLU A 118 -0.72 -12.49 23.21
N GLY A 119 -1.05 -11.35 23.83
CA GLY A 119 -0.08 -10.38 24.33
C GLY A 119 0.68 -9.59 23.25
N ARG A 120 0.41 -9.84 21.96
CA ARG A 120 1.16 -9.25 20.82
C ARG A 120 0.27 -8.60 19.77
N TRP A 121 -1.02 -8.39 20.02
CA TRP A 121 -1.94 -7.72 19.09
C TRP A 121 -1.38 -6.38 18.62
N GLY A 122 -1.26 -6.22 17.30
CA GLY A 122 -0.74 -5.02 16.66
C GLY A 122 0.78 -4.81 16.76
N GLN A 123 1.52 -5.72 17.39
CA GLN A 123 2.98 -5.65 17.46
C GLN A 123 3.63 -6.11 16.14
N LEU A 124 4.81 -5.58 15.86
CA LEU A 124 5.62 -5.99 14.70
C LEU A 124 5.97 -7.48 14.81
N ASP A 125 5.90 -8.18 13.68
CA ASP A 125 6.38 -9.54 13.55
C ASP A 125 7.85 -9.58 13.08
N SER A 126 8.50 -10.74 13.23
CA SER A 126 9.87 -10.97 12.74
C SER A 126 10.01 -10.77 11.23
N ILE A 127 8.95 -11.03 10.45
CA ILE A 127 8.87 -10.73 9.01
C ILE A 127 8.98 -9.22 8.81
N GLY A 128 8.21 -8.43 9.57
CA GLY A 128 8.25 -6.97 9.48
C GLY A 128 9.60 -6.37 9.83
N GLU A 129 10.31 -6.94 10.81
CA GLU A 129 11.70 -6.58 11.07
C GLU A 129 12.62 -6.91 9.89
N ALA A 130 12.48 -8.10 9.29
CA ALA A 130 13.26 -8.54 8.15
C ALA A 130 12.99 -7.67 6.91
N GLU A 131 11.74 -7.27 6.65
CA GLU A 131 11.36 -6.35 5.59
C GLU A 131 12.16 -5.05 5.69
N HIS A 132 12.16 -4.40 6.85
CA HIS A 132 12.90 -3.15 7.08
C HIS A 132 14.41 -3.32 7.00
N ARG A 133 14.95 -4.43 7.51
CA ARG A 133 16.39 -4.75 7.32
C ARG A 133 16.75 -4.90 5.85
N CYS A 134 15.91 -5.58 5.06
CA CYS A 134 16.14 -5.76 3.63
C CYS A 134 16.06 -4.44 2.85
N ILE A 135 15.08 -3.57 3.14
CA ILE A 135 14.96 -2.25 2.50
C ILE A 135 16.19 -1.39 2.84
N ALA A 136 16.62 -1.36 4.11
CA ALA A 136 17.82 -0.64 4.54
C ALA A 136 19.09 -1.15 3.85
N ALA A 137 19.24 -2.47 3.72
CA ALA A 137 20.38 -3.08 3.06
C ALA A 137 20.44 -2.73 1.57
N ARG A 138 19.29 -2.72 0.88
CA ARG A 138 19.21 -2.32 -0.54
C ARG A 138 19.48 -0.82 -0.70
N LEU A 139 18.97 0.03 0.19
CA LEU A 139 19.27 1.46 0.20
C LEU A 139 20.79 1.72 0.34
N TYR A 140 21.42 1.08 1.32
CA TYR A 140 22.89 1.22 1.50
C TYR A 140 23.67 0.78 0.24
N ARG A 141 23.32 -0.39 -0.32
CA ARG A 141 24.01 -0.90 -1.53
C ARG A 141 23.79 0.00 -2.75
N ALA A 142 22.69 0.72 -2.83
CA ALA A 142 22.42 1.65 -3.92
C ALA A 142 23.25 2.94 -3.84
N CYS A 143 23.60 3.41 -2.64
CA CYS A 143 24.35 4.66 -2.44
C CYS A 143 25.30 4.59 -1.22
N PRO A 144 26.29 3.66 -1.23
CA PRO A 144 27.21 3.48 -0.11
C PRO A 144 28.02 4.75 0.19
N GLN A 145 28.48 5.48 -0.84
CA GLN A 145 29.28 6.70 -0.68
C GLN A 145 28.50 7.83 0.00
N LEU A 146 27.17 7.86 -0.13
CA LEU A 146 26.31 8.82 0.56
C LEU A 146 26.17 8.50 2.04
N LEU A 147 26.15 7.21 2.40
CA LEU A 147 25.78 6.74 3.74
C LEU A 147 27.00 6.43 4.63
N ASP A 148 28.17 6.19 4.06
CA ASP A 148 29.40 6.05 4.83
C ASP A 148 29.84 7.40 5.43
N SER A 149 30.18 7.43 6.72
CA SER A 149 30.59 8.63 7.47
C SER A 149 29.54 9.75 7.47
N ALA A 150 28.27 9.39 7.38
CA ALA A 150 27.16 10.31 7.20
C ALA A 150 26.34 10.48 8.46
N ARG A 151 25.66 11.64 8.55
CA ARG A 151 24.60 11.87 9.53
C ARG A 151 23.26 11.44 8.95
N VAL A 152 22.50 10.63 9.71
CA VAL A 152 21.15 10.19 9.40
C VAL A 152 20.21 10.56 10.53
N VAL A 153 19.06 11.16 10.19
CA VAL A 153 17.98 11.47 11.13
C VAL A 153 16.83 10.53 10.90
N ALA A 154 16.43 9.77 11.89
CA ALA A 154 15.27 8.88 11.85
C ALA A 154 14.22 9.30 12.87
N LEU A 155 12.96 9.29 12.48
CA LEU A 155 11.83 9.54 13.37
C LEU A 155 10.69 8.57 13.13
N SER A 156 9.91 8.28 14.17
CA SER A 156 8.72 7.45 14.06
C SER A 156 7.56 8.01 14.88
N SER A 157 6.34 7.54 14.55
CA SER A 157 5.21 7.69 15.48
C SER A 157 5.53 7.00 16.81
N SER A 158 4.74 7.29 17.85
CA SER A 158 4.85 6.66 19.18
C SER A 158 4.45 5.17 19.19
N SER A 159 3.84 4.65 18.11
CA SER A 159 3.37 3.26 18.04
C SER A 159 4.54 2.27 18.09
N PRO A 160 4.51 1.24 18.99
CA PRO A 160 5.60 0.28 19.14
C PRO A 160 6.04 -0.37 17.83
N ARG A 161 5.10 -0.77 16.94
CA ARG A 161 5.44 -1.37 15.64
C ARG A 161 6.19 -0.42 14.71
N SER A 162 5.88 0.88 14.73
CA SER A 162 6.60 1.88 13.92
C SER A 162 7.99 2.15 14.50
N VAL A 163 8.10 2.22 15.82
CA VAL A 163 9.39 2.36 16.54
C VAL A 163 10.30 1.17 16.23
N MET A 164 9.79 -0.07 16.35
CA MET A 164 10.56 -1.27 16.06
C MET A 164 10.96 -1.37 14.58
N SER A 165 10.09 -0.95 13.66
CA SER A 165 10.40 -0.84 12.23
C SER A 165 11.55 0.12 11.97
N MET A 166 11.51 1.31 12.59
CA MET A 166 12.60 2.28 12.54
C MET A 166 13.92 1.67 13.05
N TYR A 167 13.89 1.05 14.23
CA TYR A 167 15.11 0.46 14.81
C TYR A 167 15.65 -0.69 13.98
N SER A 168 14.80 -1.55 13.39
CA SER A 168 15.22 -2.61 12.47
C SER A 168 15.94 -2.05 11.25
N PHE A 169 15.42 -0.95 10.70
CA PHE A 169 16.02 -0.26 9.56
C PHE A 169 17.38 0.38 9.92
N VAL A 170 17.43 1.22 10.95
CA VAL A 170 18.65 1.95 11.31
C VAL A 170 19.75 1.02 11.85
N HIS A 171 19.36 -0.05 12.56
CA HIS A 171 20.31 -1.08 13.00
C HIS A 171 20.97 -1.79 11.81
N GLN A 172 20.21 -2.07 10.74
CA GLN A 172 20.79 -2.65 9.53
C GLN A 172 21.74 -1.65 8.84
N LEU A 173 21.39 -0.36 8.77
CA LEU A 173 22.29 0.66 8.23
C LEU A 173 23.58 0.74 9.04
N SER A 174 23.50 0.75 10.38
CA SER A 174 24.67 0.84 11.25
C SER A 174 25.61 -0.37 11.17
N LYS A 175 25.08 -1.53 10.73
CA LYS A 175 25.90 -2.72 10.45
C LYS A 175 26.67 -2.65 9.13
N MET A 176 26.16 -1.88 8.18
CA MET A 176 26.71 -1.84 6.81
C MET A 176 27.55 -0.60 6.56
N ALA A 177 27.09 0.56 7.02
CA ALA A 177 27.74 1.84 6.78
C ALA A 177 28.89 2.08 7.79
N ARG A 178 30.01 2.59 7.29
CA ARG A 178 31.17 2.93 8.12
C ARG A 178 30.97 4.29 8.77
N HIS A 179 31.20 4.38 10.09
CA HIS A 179 31.20 5.66 10.83
C HIS A 179 29.90 6.49 10.66
N ILE A 180 28.76 5.82 10.48
CA ILE A 180 27.46 6.49 10.36
C ILE A 180 27.02 7.04 11.71
N ASP A 181 26.58 8.31 11.73
CA ASP A 181 25.97 8.96 12.91
C ASP A 181 24.44 8.95 12.75
N ILE A 182 23.74 8.17 13.58
CA ILE A 182 22.29 8.03 13.49
C ILE A 182 21.62 8.63 14.73
N THR A 183 20.82 9.68 14.53
CA THR A 183 19.91 10.21 15.55
C THR A 183 18.52 9.61 15.33
N ALA A 184 18.08 8.69 16.20
CA ALA A 184 16.76 8.08 16.15
C ALA A 184 15.84 8.63 17.25
N MET A 185 14.64 9.05 16.86
CA MET A 185 13.67 9.70 17.76
C MET A 185 12.26 9.13 17.52
N SER A 186 11.45 9.08 18.57
CA SER A 186 10.04 8.71 18.49
C SER A 186 9.20 9.53 19.48
N GLY A 187 7.89 9.43 19.37
CA GLY A 187 6.96 10.02 20.35
C GLY A 187 5.90 10.92 19.74
N GLU A 188 5.01 11.39 20.60
CA GLU A 188 3.81 12.17 20.22
C GLU A 188 4.13 13.48 19.49
N ARG A 189 5.28 14.08 19.73
CA ARG A 189 5.73 15.29 19.01
C ARG A 189 5.80 15.11 17.48
N PHE A 190 5.86 13.87 16.99
CA PHE A 190 5.86 13.57 15.57
C PHE A 190 4.48 13.18 15.04
N SER A 191 3.45 13.18 15.87
CA SER A 191 2.07 12.87 15.46
C SER A 191 1.55 13.79 14.36
N PRO A 192 1.84 15.10 14.32
CA PRO A 192 1.43 15.95 13.17
C PRO A 192 1.95 15.45 11.82
N LEU A 193 3.10 14.78 11.78
CA LEU A 193 3.66 14.20 10.55
C LEU A 193 3.22 12.75 10.33
N MET A 194 3.22 11.94 11.40
CA MET A 194 3.09 10.48 11.29
C MET A 194 1.70 9.96 11.61
N ARG A 195 0.87 10.74 12.30
CA ARG A 195 -0.47 10.37 12.78
C ARG A 195 -1.47 11.54 12.68
N ASN A 196 -1.34 12.41 11.67
CA ASN A 196 -2.26 13.54 11.52
C ASN A 196 -3.73 13.11 11.37
N PHE A 197 -3.99 11.89 10.90
CA PHE A 197 -5.30 11.26 10.87
C PHE A 197 -5.99 11.12 12.24
N ASP A 198 -5.24 11.20 13.34
CA ASP A 198 -5.78 11.22 14.71
C ASP A 198 -5.96 12.65 15.25
N LEU A 199 -5.35 13.65 14.62
CA LEU A 199 -5.33 15.03 15.09
C LEU A 199 -6.28 15.95 14.33
N ASP A 200 -6.45 15.72 13.04
CA ASP A 200 -7.23 16.55 12.13
C ASP A 200 -8.73 16.48 12.42
N GLU A 201 -9.31 17.58 12.90
CA GLU A 201 -10.70 17.61 13.36
C GLU A 201 -11.70 17.50 12.17
N GLU A 202 -11.38 18.08 11.01
CA GLU A 202 -12.24 17.98 9.84
C GLU A 202 -12.28 16.54 9.29
N TYR A 203 -11.14 15.87 9.30
CA TYR A 203 -11.07 14.46 8.94
C TYR A 203 -11.85 13.58 9.93
N LYS A 204 -11.75 13.86 11.23
CA LYS A 204 -12.55 13.15 12.26
C LYS A 204 -14.05 13.39 12.06
N ALA A 205 -14.44 14.61 11.69
CA ALA A 205 -15.84 14.93 11.36
C ALA A 205 -16.30 14.17 10.11
N TYR A 206 -15.50 14.16 9.02
CA TYR A 206 -15.79 13.40 7.82
C TYR A 206 -16.02 11.90 8.09
N ARG A 207 -15.22 11.28 8.94
CA ARG A 207 -15.40 9.85 9.30
C ARG A 207 -16.69 9.53 10.04
N LYS A 208 -17.37 10.53 10.57
CA LYS A 208 -18.68 10.42 11.24
C LYS A 208 -19.83 10.97 10.39
N ASP A 209 -19.52 11.56 9.25
CA ASP A 209 -20.49 12.17 8.38
C ASP A 209 -21.41 11.13 7.73
N SER A 210 -22.67 11.49 7.61
CA SER A 210 -23.71 10.62 7.04
C SER A 210 -23.46 10.28 5.57
N SER A 211 -22.81 11.17 4.80
CA SER A 211 -22.46 10.90 3.40
C SER A 211 -21.46 9.74 3.27
N TYR A 212 -20.42 9.75 4.11
CA TYR A 212 -19.46 8.66 4.21
C TYR A 212 -20.14 7.36 4.69
N LEU A 213 -20.82 7.43 5.86
CA LEU A 213 -21.43 6.24 6.49
C LEU A 213 -22.45 5.57 5.59
N ASN A 214 -23.35 6.35 4.98
CA ASN A 214 -24.38 5.83 4.07
C ASN A 214 -23.78 5.29 2.77
N THR A 215 -22.75 5.94 2.23
CA THR A 215 -22.09 5.48 1.00
C THR A 215 -21.37 4.16 1.23
N TYR A 216 -20.59 4.06 2.30
CA TYR A 216 -19.93 2.82 2.67
C TYR A 216 -20.93 1.71 3.01
N GLY A 217 -21.97 2.01 3.82
CA GLY A 217 -22.99 1.04 4.20
C GLY A 217 -23.73 0.45 3.00
N ARG A 218 -24.13 1.27 2.02
CA ARG A 218 -24.77 0.79 0.77
C ARG A 218 -23.81 -0.10 -0.04
N PHE A 219 -22.53 0.27 -0.13
CA PHE A 219 -21.54 -0.53 -0.86
C PHE A 219 -21.29 -1.89 -0.17
N LEU A 220 -21.18 -1.88 1.16
CA LEU A 220 -21.07 -3.08 1.99
C LEU A 220 -22.26 -4.02 1.75
N ALA A 221 -23.49 -3.50 1.92
CA ALA A 221 -24.72 -4.30 1.75
C ALA A 221 -24.86 -4.91 0.35
N LYS A 222 -24.37 -4.21 -0.69
CA LYS A 222 -24.42 -4.68 -2.08
C LYS A 222 -23.38 -5.76 -2.39
N ASN A 223 -22.21 -5.69 -1.79
CA ASN A 223 -21.04 -6.45 -2.24
C ASN A 223 -20.61 -7.56 -1.28
N VAL A 224 -21.03 -7.56 -0.01
CA VAL A 224 -20.71 -8.67 0.90
C VAL A 224 -21.47 -9.91 0.48
N THR A 225 -20.73 -11.02 0.31
CA THR A 225 -21.30 -12.36 0.14
C THR A 225 -21.10 -13.16 1.43
N ILE A 226 -22.13 -13.94 1.81
CA ILE A 226 -22.11 -14.79 3.00
C ILE A 226 -21.92 -16.28 2.66
N ASP A 227 -21.87 -16.64 1.39
CA ASP A 227 -21.72 -18.04 0.95
C ASP A 227 -20.48 -18.73 1.55
N PRO A 228 -19.30 -18.06 1.63
CA PRO A 228 -18.13 -18.65 2.30
C PRO A 228 -18.42 -18.97 3.77
N LEU A 229 -19.09 -18.05 4.47
CA LEU A 229 -19.43 -18.20 5.87
C LEU A 229 -20.34 -19.40 6.12
N LEU A 230 -21.35 -19.62 5.25
CA LEU A 230 -22.24 -20.78 5.34
C LEU A 230 -21.48 -22.09 5.07
N ARG A 231 -20.47 -22.08 4.20
CA ARG A 231 -19.63 -23.25 3.96
C ARG A 231 -18.83 -23.68 5.18
N VAL A 232 -18.49 -22.78 6.08
CA VAL A 232 -17.74 -23.10 7.31
C VAL A 232 -18.62 -23.29 8.52
N LEU A 233 -19.65 -22.45 8.74
CA LEU A 233 -20.55 -22.55 9.89
C LEU A 233 -21.65 -23.59 9.72
N GLY A 234 -21.99 -23.95 8.46
CA GLY A 234 -23.07 -24.83 8.07
C GLY A 234 -24.39 -24.08 7.84
N GLU A 235 -25.23 -24.61 6.93
CA GLU A 235 -26.50 -23.99 6.51
C GLU A 235 -27.52 -23.83 7.65
N ASN A 236 -27.44 -24.66 8.70
CA ASN A 236 -28.33 -24.60 9.86
C ASN A 236 -27.80 -23.69 11.00
N TYR A 237 -26.67 -23.01 10.81
CA TYR A 237 -26.19 -22.05 11.80
C TYR A 237 -27.16 -20.86 11.90
N PRO A 238 -27.63 -20.50 13.13
CA PRO A 238 -28.58 -19.41 13.32
C PRO A 238 -27.87 -18.06 13.12
N LEU A 239 -27.89 -17.56 11.87
CA LEU A 239 -27.21 -16.35 11.44
C LEU A 239 -28.20 -15.21 11.31
N ASP A 240 -27.94 -14.09 12.02
CA ASP A 240 -28.62 -12.82 11.81
C ASP A 240 -27.99 -12.07 10.61
N TYR A 241 -28.76 -11.32 9.84
CA TYR A 241 -28.28 -10.61 8.65
C TYR A 241 -27.20 -9.59 8.97
N ASP A 242 -27.34 -8.78 10.04
CA ASP A 242 -26.35 -7.77 10.44
C ASP A 242 -25.08 -8.42 11.01
N GLU A 243 -25.21 -9.55 11.72
CA GLU A 243 -24.08 -10.37 12.17
C GLU A 243 -23.35 -11.00 10.98
N ALA A 244 -24.09 -11.47 9.98
CA ALA A 244 -23.54 -12.14 8.80
C ALA A 244 -22.53 -11.30 8.04
N GLN A 245 -22.80 -10.02 7.81
CA GLN A 245 -21.88 -9.13 7.11
C GLN A 245 -20.57 -8.93 7.89
N ASN A 246 -20.66 -8.74 9.20
CA ASN A 246 -19.50 -8.58 10.06
C ASN A 246 -18.68 -9.86 10.13
N LEU A 247 -19.31 -11.05 10.17
CA LEU A 247 -18.63 -12.34 10.18
C LEU A 247 -17.95 -12.65 8.84
N ALA A 248 -18.62 -12.37 7.72
CA ALA A 248 -18.02 -12.54 6.39
C ALA A 248 -16.78 -11.66 6.22
N MET A 249 -16.83 -10.41 6.69
CA MET A 249 -15.66 -9.54 6.72
C MET A 249 -14.61 -10.02 7.70
N ALA A 250 -14.99 -10.62 8.85
CA ALA A 250 -14.04 -11.18 9.82
C ALA A 250 -13.29 -12.38 9.22
N GLU A 251 -13.98 -13.29 8.53
CA GLU A 251 -13.38 -14.40 7.79
C GLU A 251 -12.35 -13.90 6.78
N TYR A 252 -12.73 -12.90 5.96
CA TYR A 252 -11.81 -12.25 5.02
C TYR A 252 -10.59 -11.63 5.72
N TYR A 253 -10.78 -10.86 6.79
CA TYR A 253 -9.68 -10.21 7.52
C TYR A 253 -8.67 -11.21 8.10
N VAL A 254 -9.15 -12.31 8.66
CA VAL A 254 -8.29 -13.37 9.20
C VAL A 254 -7.43 -13.94 8.07
N MET A 255 -8.07 -14.39 6.98
CA MET A 255 -7.35 -15.02 5.86
C MET A 255 -6.38 -14.07 5.17
N ALA A 256 -6.76 -12.81 4.98
CA ALA A 256 -5.93 -11.80 4.32
C ALA A 256 -4.69 -11.40 5.16
N GLY A 257 -4.76 -11.53 6.49
CA GLY A 257 -3.72 -11.09 7.42
C GLY A 257 -2.70 -12.15 7.85
N MET A 258 -2.97 -13.44 7.62
CA MET A 258 -2.16 -14.55 8.15
C MET A 258 -0.70 -14.53 7.67
N ASP A 259 -0.48 -14.26 6.39
CA ASP A 259 0.88 -14.24 5.83
C ASP A 259 1.79 -13.16 6.45
N ALA A 260 1.22 -12.05 6.90
CA ALA A 260 1.97 -10.97 7.55
C ALA A 260 2.47 -11.36 8.97
N MET A 261 2.05 -12.49 9.49
CA MET A 261 2.49 -13.05 10.76
C MET A 261 3.12 -14.44 10.58
N GLY A 262 3.56 -14.79 9.37
CA GLY A 262 4.26 -16.04 9.06
C GLY A 262 3.38 -17.28 9.11
N GLN A 263 2.06 -17.13 9.11
CA GLN A 263 1.14 -18.25 8.99
C GLN A 263 0.70 -18.38 7.53
N GLU A 264 0.93 -19.54 6.94
CA GLU A 264 0.49 -19.81 5.57
C GLU A 264 -1.04 -19.77 5.52
N SER A 265 -1.58 -18.97 4.60
CA SER A 265 -3.00 -18.91 4.30
C SER A 265 -3.30 -19.50 2.93
N ASP A 266 -4.38 -20.27 2.86
CA ASP A 266 -4.94 -20.74 1.58
C ASP A 266 -6.37 -20.25 1.41
N PRO A 267 -6.57 -18.96 0.99
CA PRO A 267 -7.91 -18.44 0.77
C PRO A 267 -8.73 -19.24 -0.24
N SER A 268 -8.07 -19.97 -1.16
CA SER A 268 -8.77 -20.75 -2.19
C SER A 268 -9.51 -21.96 -1.61
N ALA A 269 -9.16 -22.41 -0.40
CA ALA A 269 -9.88 -23.47 0.30
C ALA A 269 -11.25 -22.99 0.81
N TYR A 270 -11.40 -21.70 1.10
CA TYR A 270 -12.58 -21.11 1.75
C TYR A 270 -13.45 -20.29 0.79
N PHE A 271 -12.82 -19.64 -0.19
CA PHE A 271 -13.46 -18.71 -1.10
C PHE A 271 -13.22 -19.11 -2.56
N THR A 272 -14.23 -18.96 -3.40
CA THR A 272 -13.96 -18.78 -4.82
C THR A 272 -13.25 -17.44 -5.05
N LEU A 273 -12.50 -17.31 -6.14
CA LEU A 273 -11.80 -16.05 -6.46
C LEU A 273 -12.79 -14.87 -6.58
N LYS A 274 -14.01 -15.12 -7.07
CA LYS A 274 -15.07 -14.12 -7.17
C LYS A 274 -15.50 -13.62 -5.79
N GLU A 275 -15.79 -14.51 -4.85
CA GLU A 275 -16.20 -14.17 -3.47
C GLU A 275 -15.09 -13.42 -2.74
N TYR A 276 -13.86 -13.89 -2.86
CA TYR A 276 -12.70 -13.22 -2.24
C TYR A 276 -12.51 -11.80 -2.78
N ARG A 277 -12.68 -11.63 -4.12
CA ARG A 277 -12.65 -10.29 -4.75
C ARG A 277 -13.81 -9.40 -4.29
N GLN A 278 -15.01 -9.95 -4.06
CA GLN A 278 -16.14 -9.19 -3.55
C GLN A 278 -15.86 -8.65 -2.13
N LEU A 279 -15.38 -9.50 -1.20
CA LEU A 279 -15.03 -9.09 0.16
C LEU A 279 -13.82 -8.13 0.17
N TRP A 280 -12.81 -8.41 -0.65
CA TRP A 280 -11.71 -7.49 -0.87
C TRP A 280 -12.19 -6.13 -1.38
N SER A 281 -13.14 -6.08 -2.31
CA SER A 281 -13.64 -4.81 -2.86
C SER A 281 -14.26 -3.92 -1.80
N VAL A 282 -14.94 -4.49 -0.81
CA VAL A 282 -15.51 -3.78 0.35
C VAL A 282 -14.40 -3.18 1.22
N TYR A 283 -13.36 -3.99 1.51
CA TYR A 283 -12.19 -3.51 2.25
C TYR A 283 -11.48 -2.38 1.49
N ASN A 284 -11.19 -2.60 0.21
CA ASN A 284 -10.51 -1.64 -0.66
C ASN A 284 -11.29 -0.32 -0.79
N PHE A 285 -12.63 -0.40 -0.91
CA PHE A 285 -13.49 0.77 -0.99
C PHE A 285 -13.49 1.58 0.31
N ARG A 286 -13.48 0.91 1.47
CA ARG A 286 -13.33 1.58 2.75
C ARG A 286 -12.01 2.36 2.84
N GLU A 287 -10.90 1.73 2.45
CA GLU A 287 -9.57 2.36 2.43
C GLU A 287 -9.55 3.55 1.46
N TYR A 288 -10.16 3.42 0.28
CA TYR A 288 -10.31 4.50 -0.69
C TYR A 288 -11.04 5.71 -0.10
N LEU A 289 -12.21 5.50 0.53
CA LEU A 289 -12.98 6.59 1.12
C LEU A 289 -12.26 7.27 2.28
N LEU A 290 -11.50 6.50 3.08
CA LEU A 290 -10.85 7.03 4.28
C LEU A 290 -9.49 7.68 4.00
N TYR A 291 -8.79 7.30 2.94
CA TYR A 291 -7.38 7.68 2.80
C TYR A 291 -7.01 8.21 1.41
N SER A 292 -7.97 8.36 0.50
CA SER A 292 -7.75 9.00 -0.80
C SER A 292 -8.72 10.15 -1.00
N ALA A 293 -8.33 11.16 -1.81
CA ALA A 293 -9.29 12.16 -2.27
C ALA A 293 -10.40 11.48 -3.06
N ASN A 294 -11.64 11.78 -2.73
CA ASN A 294 -12.82 11.23 -3.38
C ASN A 294 -13.90 12.30 -3.55
N THR A 295 -14.98 11.98 -4.25
CA THR A 295 -16.02 12.98 -4.56
C THR A 295 -16.90 13.36 -3.36
N LEU A 296 -16.77 12.69 -2.21
CA LEU A 296 -17.40 13.12 -0.96
C LEU A 296 -16.56 14.17 -0.24
N SER A 297 -15.21 14.05 -0.31
CA SER A 297 -14.28 14.98 0.35
C SER A 297 -12.85 14.81 -0.19
N SER A 298 -12.11 15.92 -0.28
CA SER A 298 -10.66 15.94 -0.50
C SER A 298 -9.87 15.69 0.80
N ARG A 299 -10.50 15.94 1.95
CA ARG A 299 -9.83 15.90 3.27
C ARG A 299 -9.07 14.62 3.57
N PRO A 300 -9.54 13.41 3.20
CA PRO A 300 -8.76 12.19 3.40
C PRO A 300 -7.35 12.18 2.80
N ALA A 301 -7.10 12.92 1.73
CA ALA A 301 -5.76 13.11 1.19
C ALA A 301 -5.03 14.30 1.84
N GLU A 302 -5.75 15.39 2.11
CA GLU A 302 -5.19 16.65 2.63
C GLU A 302 -4.60 16.54 4.03
N ILE A 303 -5.02 15.55 4.83
CA ILE A 303 -4.38 15.27 6.14
C ILE A 303 -2.88 15.00 6.02
N ALA A 304 -2.36 14.70 4.85
CA ALA A 304 -0.94 14.50 4.61
C ALA A 304 -0.17 15.80 4.31
N ALA A 305 -0.84 16.95 4.22
CA ALA A 305 -0.20 18.22 3.87
C ALA A 305 0.99 18.58 4.77
N PRO A 306 0.93 18.43 6.12
CA PRO A 306 2.09 18.70 6.96
C PRO A 306 3.30 17.81 6.64
N LEU A 307 3.07 16.55 6.29
CA LEU A 307 4.12 15.60 5.93
C LEU A 307 4.72 15.95 4.56
N LEU A 308 3.90 16.26 3.57
CA LEU A 308 4.37 16.69 2.25
C LEU A 308 5.22 17.97 2.35
N LEU A 309 4.77 18.94 3.13
CA LEU A 309 5.51 20.18 3.38
C LEU A 309 6.85 19.90 4.07
N ASP A 310 6.88 19.01 5.09
CA ASP A 310 8.13 18.62 5.76
C ASP A 310 9.10 17.91 4.80
N LEU A 311 8.62 17.11 3.85
CA LEU A 311 9.46 16.51 2.81
C LEU A 311 10.13 17.57 1.92
N VAL A 312 9.35 18.54 1.43
CA VAL A 312 9.84 19.61 0.57
C VAL A 312 10.82 20.52 1.33
N GLN A 313 10.46 20.97 2.54
CA GLN A 313 11.32 21.85 3.35
C GLN A 313 12.62 21.17 3.78
N THR A 314 12.58 19.86 4.04
CA THR A 314 13.78 19.08 4.36
C THR A 314 14.73 19.03 3.14
N ALA A 315 14.21 18.77 1.95
CA ALA A 315 14.99 18.75 0.72
C ALA A 315 15.60 20.14 0.42
N ASP A 316 14.81 21.22 0.52
CA ASP A 316 15.27 22.60 0.37
C ASP A 316 16.39 22.96 1.37
N SER A 317 16.27 22.47 2.61
CA SER A 317 17.27 22.70 3.65
C SER A 317 18.61 22.01 3.34
N VAL A 318 18.58 20.83 2.71
CA VAL A 318 19.78 20.15 2.24
C VAL A 318 20.37 20.85 1.03
N VAL A 319 19.56 21.21 0.04
CA VAL A 319 20.01 21.91 -1.17
C VAL A 319 20.67 23.24 -0.85
N SER A 320 20.10 23.99 0.11
CA SER A 320 20.64 25.28 0.57
C SER A 320 21.81 25.16 1.57
N GLY A 321 22.21 23.95 1.97
CA GLY A 321 23.27 23.72 2.95
C GLY A 321 22.90 24.03 4.39
N LYS A 322 21.62 24.26 4.71
CA LYS A 322 21.16 24.49 6.10
C LYS A 322 21.05 23.18 6.90
N LEU A 323 20.83 22.07 6.23
CA LEU A 323 20.79 20.73 6.84
C LEU A 323 21.91 19.87 6.27
N HIS A 324 22.84 19.45 7.11
CA HIS A 324 23.90 18.50 6.77
C HIS A 324 23.51 17.11 7.24
N ALA A 325 22.78 16.38 6.38
CA ALA A 325 22.38 14.99 6.61
C ALA A 325 22.35 14.25 5.28
N ALA A 326 22.73 12.97 5.28
CA ALA A 326 22.61 12.10 4.11
C ALA A 326 21.21 11.54 3.93
N ALA A 327 20.46 11.37 5.02
CA ALA A 327 19.08 10.90 4.96
C ALA A 327 18.24 11.43 6.13
N LYS A 328 16.92 11.63 5.85
CA LYS A 328 15.88 11.77 6.88
C LYS A 328 14.83 10.69 6.65
N LEU A 329 14.70 9.81 7.64
CA LEU A 329 13.87 8.61 7.60
C LEU A 329 12.65 8.80 8.51
N ARG A 330 11.45 8.45 8.02
CA ARG A 330 10.19 8.61 8.76
C ARG A 330 9.42 7.30 8.72
N PHE A 331 8.91 6.87 9.90
CA PHE A 331 8.23 5.59 10.05
C PHE A 331 6.84 5.81 10.66
N GLY A 332 5.80 5.47 9.90
CA GLY A 332 4.40 5.67 10.24
C GLY A 332 3.54 4.44 9.94
N HIS A 333 2.39 4.69 9.34
CA HIS A 333 1.28 3.74 9.18
C HIS A 333 0.79 3.69 7.73
N ALA A 334 -0.14 2.79 7.42
CA ALA A 334 -0.86 2.83 6.14
C ALA A 334 -1.63 4.16 6.00
N GLU A 335 -2.22 4.61 7.11
CA GLU A 335 -2.94 5.87 7.29
C GLU A 335 -2.05 7.12 7.16
N THR A 336 -0.72 6.96 7.20
CA THR A 336 0.27 7.99 6.86
C THR A 336 0.58 7.96 5.36
N MET A 337 0.76 6.74 4.82
CA MET A 337 1.23 6.56 3.44
C MET A 337 0.14 6.81 2.41
N MET A 338 -1.06 6.25 2.59
CA MET A 338 -2.15 6.38 1.59
C MET A 338 -2.54 7.83 1.34
N PRO A 339 -2.78 8.67 2.36
CA PRO A 339 -3.04 10.09 2.16
C PRO A 339 -1.90 10.83 1.45
N LEU A 340 -0.65 10.56 1.84
CA LEU A 340 0.52 11.18 1.21
C LEU A 340 0.60 10.86 -0.27
N LEU A 341 0.47 9.56 -0.62
CA LEU A 341 0.52 9.12 -2.01
C LEU A 341 -0.65 9.67 -2.85
N ALA A 342 -1.84 9.77 -2.24
CA ALA A 342 -3.01 10.36 -2.88
C ALA A 342 -2.85 11.87 -3.09
N LEU A 343 -2.36 12.62 -2.08
CA LEU A 343 -2.09 14.06 -2.17
C LEU A 343 -1.03 14.36 -3.23
N MET A 344 0.07 13.57 -3.26
CA MET A 344 1.13 13.68 -4.27
C MET A 344 0.69 13.22 -5.66
N ARG A 345 -0.54 12.72 -5.83
CA ARG A 345 -1.08 12.17 -7.08
C ARG A 345 -0.17 11.10 -7.70
N VAL A 346 0.44 10.28 -6.85
CA VAL A 346 1.27 9.17 -7.31
C VAL A 346 0.42 8.25 -8.21
N PRO A 347 0.92 7.83 -9.38
CA PRO A 347 0.17 6.96 -10.29
C PRO A 347 -0.41 5.73 -9.59
N GLY A 348 -1.71 5.49 -9.77
CA GLY A 348 -2.45 4.40 -9.12
C GLY A 348 -2.89 4.67 -7.66
N CYS A 349 -2.50 5.80 -7.06
CA CYS A 349 -2.86 6.16 -5.68
C CYS A 349 -3.96 7.24 -5.59
N SER A 350 -4.33 7.85 -6.71
CA SER A 350 -5.37 8.89 -6.79
C SER A 350 -6.36 8.52 -7.88
N TYR A 351 -7.65 8.49 -7.54
CA TYR A 351 -8.74 8.20 -8.47
C TYR A 351 -10.00 8.95 -8.04
N LEU A 352 -10.53 9.81 -8.91
CA LEU A 352 -11.76 10.56 -8.64
C LEU A 352 -12.88 10.01 -9.52
N THR A 353 -13.98 9.58 -8.90
CA THR A 353 -15.14 9.05 -9.59
C THR A 353 -16.42 9.27 -8.80
N ASN A 354 -17.52 9.49 -9.52
CA ASN A 354 -18.89 9.40 -8.96
C ASN A 354 -19.47 7.98 -9.07
N TYR A 355 -18.78 7.07 -9.77
CA TYR A 355 -19.17 5.68 -9.99
C TYR A 355 -18.38 4.76 -9.09
N PHE A 356 -18.76 4.68 -7.82
CA PHE A 356 -18.01 3.95 -6.79
C PHE A 356 -17.82 2.45 -7.07
N ASP A 357 -18.67 1.84 -7.88
CA ASP A 357 -18.48 0.45 -8.33
C ASP A 357 -17.21 0.26 -9.17
N THR A 358 -16.68 1.33 -9.76
CA THR A 358 -15.43 1.28 -10.55
C THR A 358 -14.16 1.37 -9.72
N VAL A 359 -14.26 1.64 -8.42
CA VAL A 359 -13.08 1.81 -7.54
C VAL A 359 -12.27 0.52 -7.48
N ALA A 360 -12.92 -0.64 -7.42
CA ALA A 360 -12.25 -1.93 -7.39
C ALA A 360 -11.45 -2.29 -8.65
N ASP A 361 -11.66 -1.57 -9.75
CA ASP A 361 -10.95 -1.76 -11.01
C ASP A 361 -9.84 -0.71 -11.25
N ASN A 362 -9.87 0.43 -10.52
CA ASN A 362 -9.01 1.57 -10.82
C ASN A 362 -8.14 2.05 -9.64
N TRP A 363 -8.44 1.64 -8.41
CA TRP A 363 -7.67 2.01 -7.23
C TRP A 363 -7.42 0.79 -6.36
N HIS A 364 -6.14 0.47 -6.13
CA HIS A 364 -5.73 -0.80 -5.54
C HIS A 364 -4.71 -0.57 -4.42
N ALA A 365 -5.16 -0.62 -3.17
CA ALA A 365 -4.27 -0.44 -2.02
C ALA A 365 -3.17 -1.53 -1.93
N TYR A 366 -3.44 -2.76 -2.40
CA TYR A 366 -2.44 -3.84 -2.42
C TYR A 366 -1.22 -3.54 -3.28
N ALA A 367 -1.40 -2.79 -4.38
CA ALA A 367 -0.31 -2.47 -5.29
C ALA A 367 0.60 -1.37 -4.75
N THR A 368 0.05 -0.49 -3.92
CA THR A 368 0.69 0.75 -3.49
C THR A 368 1.14 0.74 -2.04
N VAL A 369 0.35 0.18 -1.12
CA VAL A 369 0.59 0.27 0.33
C VAL A 369 0.57 -1.11 1.04
N PRO A 370 1.39 -2.10 0.61
CA PRO A 370 1.61 -3.32 1.40
C PRO A 370 2.26 -3.00 2.75
N MET A 371 2.49 -4.00 3.62
CA MET A 371 3.33 -3.84 4.80
C MET A 371 4.72 -3.31 4.40
N ALA A 372 5.39 -2.55 5.26
CA ALA A 372 6.68 -1.88 5.00
C ALA A 372 6.72 -1.01 3.72
N CYS A 373 5.55 -0.67 3.12
CA CYS A 373 5.48 0.27 1.99
C CYS A 373 6.34 1.49 2.28
N ASN A 374 7.05 1.97 1.27
CA ASN A 374 7.93 3.12 1.42
C ASN A 374 7.96 4.01 0.17
N LEU A 375 8.06 5.31 0.41
CA LEU A 375 8.34 6.34 -0.57
C LEU A 375 9.75 6.87 -0.32
N GLN A 376 10.59 6.87 -1.34
CA GLN A 376 11.96 7.39 -1.27
C GLN A 376 12.14 8.46 -2.34
N MET A 377 12.42 9.69 -1.92
CA MET A 377 12.83 10.77 -2.81
C MET A 377 14.33 11.00 -2.64
N THR A 378 15.10 10.61 -3.64
CA THR A 378 16.56 10.77 -3.64
C THR A 378 16.96 11.98 -4.45
N LEU A 379 17.74 12.88 -3.85
CA LEU A 379 18.34 14.02 -4.53
C LEU A 379 19.71 13.66 -5.05
N PHE A 380 20.03 14.15 -6.24
CA PHE A 380 21.28 13.91 -6.94
C PHE A 380 21.89 15.24 -7.39
N ARG A 381 23.22 15.32 -7.40
CA ARG A 381 23.98 16.42 -7.98
C ARG A 381 24.62 15.97 -9.27
N SER A 382 24.43 16.71 -10.35
CA SER A 382 25.15 16.51 -11.61
C SER A 382 26.53 17.13 -11.58
N GLY A 383 27.39 16.78 -12.55
CA GLY A 383 28.71 17.40 -12.74
C GLY A 383 28.66 18.91 -12.97
N SER A 384 27.54 19.45 -13.45
CA SER A 384 27.29 20.90 -13.59
C SER A 384 26.75 21.56 -12.31
N GLY A 385 26.59 20.82 -11.21
CA GLY A 385 26.08 21.33 -9.94
C GLY A 385 24.56 21.38 -9.83
N ARG A 386 23.81 21.04 -10.88
CA ARG A 386 22.33 21.03 -10.85
C ARG A 386 21.82 19.91 -9.98
N ILE A 387 20.70 20.18 -9.27
CA ILE A 387 20.05 19.18 -8.40
C ILE A 387 18.89 18.54 -9.15
N TYR A 388 18.89 17.21 -9.14
CA TYR A 388 17.84 16.36 -9.67
C TYR A 388 17.20 15.57 -8.54
N ALA A 389 15.94 15.20 -8.72
CA ALA A 389 15.21 14.31 -7.83
C ALA A 389 14.74 13.07 -8.60
N ARG A 390 14.72 11.94 -7.90
CA ARG A 390 14.05 10.72 -8.32
C ARG A 390 13.13 10.28 -7.18
N VAL A 391 11.92 9.87 -7.51
CA VAL A 391 10.95 9.34 -6.54
C VAL A 391 10.71 7.87 -6.83
N ASP A 392 10.82 7.04 -5.79
CA ASP A 392 10.56 5.61 -5.86
C ASP A 392 9.46 5.25 -4.85
N LEU A 393 8.41 4.54 -5.30
CA LEU A 393 7.41 3.89 -4.45
C LEU A 393 7.72 2.39 -4.38
N ASN A 394 7.86 1.86 -3.18
CA ASN A 394 8.22 0.46 -2.97
C ASN A 394 9.46 0.06 -3.80
N GLU A 395 10.46 0.94 -3.83
CA GLU A 395 11.75 0.78 -4.53
C GLU A 395 11.65 0.70 -6.07
N ARG A 396 10.51 1.13 -6.65
CA ARG A 396 10.30 1.27 -8.11
C ARG A 396 10.07 2.73 -8.46
N PRO A 397 10.66 3.25 -9.56
CA PRO A 397 10.50 4.66 -9.92
C PRO A 397 9.04 4.99 -10.24
N VAL A 398 8.60 6.15 -9.77
CA VAL A 398 7.31 6.76 -10.11
C VAL A 398 7.52 8.16 -10.66
N ARG A 399 6.72 8.52 -11.65
CA ARG A 399 6.79 9.80 -12.32
C ARG A 399 5.62 10.66 -11.86
N LEU A 400 5.94 11.83 -11.31
CA LEU A 400 4.95 12.70 -10.69
C LEU A 400 4.53 13.87 -11.57
N LEU A 401 5.44 14.35 -12.45
CA LEU A 401 5.16 15.51 -13.29
C LEU A 401 4.36 15.10 -14.54
N PRO A 402 3.38 15.90 -14.97
CA PRO A 402 2.71 15.70 -16.25
C PRO A 402 3.71 15.63 -17.39
N GLY A 403 3.61 14.62 -18.25
CA GLY A 403 4.51 14.45 -19.40
C GLY A 403 5.95 14.01 -19.06
N GLN A 404 6.25 13.69 -17.82
CA GLN A 404 7.58 13.23 -17.39
C GLN A 404 7.98 11.95 -18.14
N THR A 405 9.11 11.98 -18.84
CA THR A 405 9.66 10.84 -19.60
C THR A 405 10.86 10.18 -18.93
N SER A 406 11.61 10.93 -18.11
CA SER A 406 12.77 10.47 -17.33
C SER A 406 12.37 10.15 -15.89
N ASP A 407 13.06 9.22 -15.24
CA ASP A 407 12.92 8.98 -13.80
C ASP A 407 13.60 10.07 -12.95
N TYR A 408 14.41 10.93 -13.58
CA TYR A 408 15.12 12.05 -12.97
C TYR A 408 14.57 13.37 -13.52
N VAL A 409 14.19 14.26 -12.61
CA VAL A 409 13.67 15.62 -12.93
C VAL A 409 14.44 16.66 -12.11
N LEU A 410 14.46 17.91 -12.56
CA LEU A 410 15.05 18.98 -11.76
C LEU A 410 14.30 19.12 -10.44
N TRP A 411 15.05 19.32 -9.35
CA TRP A 411 14.45 19.52 -8.03
C TRP A 411 13.48 20.70 -8.01
N ASP A 412 13.87 21.80 -8.62
CA ASP A 412 13.03 23.02 -8.65
C ASP A 412 11.68 22.77 -9.34
N GLU A 413 11.65 21.99 -10.42
CA GLU A 413 10.41 21.63 -11.13
C GLU A 413 9.52 20.73 -10.26
N LEU A 414 10.10 19.69 -9.67
CA LEU A 414 9.36 18.80 -8.77
C LEU A 414 8.88 19.53 -7.52
N ARG A 415 9.72 20.40 -6.96
CA ARG A 415 9.41 21.22 -5.78
C ARG A 415 8.17 22.11 -6.01
N VAL A 416 8.12 22.84 -7.12
CA VAL A 416 6.98 23.69 -7.48
C VAL A 416 5.73 22.84 -7.59
N HIS A 417 5.78 21.75 -8.32
CA HIS A 417 4.65 20.82 -8.47
C HIS A 417 4.13 20.30 -7.12
N LEU A 418 5.02 19.86 -6.22
CA LEU A 418 4.62 19.33 -4.91
C LEU A 418 3.99 20.42 -4.03
N LEU A 419 4.45 21.66 -4.10
CA LEU A 419 3.87 22.77 -3.36
C LEU A 419 2.48 23.17 -3.89
N GLU A 420 2.25 23.07 -5.20
CA GLU A 420 0.93 23.32 -5.83
C GLU A 420 -0.14 22.29 -5.43
N LEU A 421 0.27 21.11 -4.92
CA LEU A 421 -0.64 20.07 -4.43
C LEU A 421 -1.08 20.29 -2.98
N LEU A 422 -0.44 21.21 -2.25
CA LEU A 422 -0.86 21.55 -0.90
C LEU A 422 -2.22 22.26 -0.93
N PRO A 423 -3.11 21.99 0.03
CA PRO A 423 -4.38 22.73 0.14
C PRO A 423 -4.11 24.22 0.33
N VAL A 424 -4.93 25.03 -0.32
CA VAL A 424 -4.92 26.50 -0.13
C VAL A 424 -5.57 26.77 1.23
N GLU A 425 -4.88 27.48 2.11
CA GLU A 425 -5.40 27.92 3.42
C GLU A 425 -6.54 28.95 3.26
#